data_55528a578bd292963c68b3222c2cbf7a
#
_entry.id   55528a578bd292963c68b3222c2cbf7a
#
_cell.length_a   1.000
_cell.length_b   1.000
_cell.length_c   1.000
_cell.angle_alpha   90.00
_cell.angle_beta   90.00
_cell.angle_gamma   90.00
#
_symmetry.space_group_name_H-M   'P 1'
#
loop_
_entity.id
_entity.type
_entity.pdbx_description
1 polymer ?
#
loop_
_entity_poly.entity_id
_entity_poly.type
_entity_poly.pdbx_seq_one_letter_code
_entity_poly.pdbx_strand_id
1 'polypeptide(L)'
;MNVIDRIEPAAVRRTPRRRRPLMLRIQRAGADYLYITPALAVMLIVIAYPVYYTVYLSFFATPPSLSFAKMPFIGLGNYTRTLTSASFLDVTKNTMIWTVFSTLFSFVLGFGAALALNREFVGRGLVRGVMLVPYVISAVSAAYVWRWLYHSDFGVIGALSVALGITDKPIIFLDDVNTVLPSLIVVNVWKEFPFAMIMLLAGLQTVP
;
A
#
# COMPACT_ATOMS: atom_id res chain seq x y z
N MET A 1 -66.57 25.28 24.19
CA MET A 1 -65.64 26.40 24.36
C MET A 1 -64.27 25.78 24.52
N ASN A 2 -63.53 25.66 23.39
CA ASN A 2 -62.29 24.83 23.27
C ASN A 2 -61.08 25.64 23.76
N VAL A 3 -60.33 25.02 24.73
CA VAL A 3 -59.14 25.61 25.39
C VAL A 3 -57.82 25.22 24.65
N ILE A 4 -57.87 24.80 23.39
CA ILE A 4 -56.70 24.20 22.65
C ILE A 4 -55.98 25.21 21.75
N ASP A 5 -56.39 26.48 21.64
CA ASP A 5 -55.89 27.40 20.63
C ASP A 5 -54.84 28.43 21.10
N ARG A 6 -53.97 28.10 22.05
CA ARG A 6 -52.81 28.98 22.40
C ARG A 6 -51.57 28.21 22.77
N ILE A 7 -51.05 27.41 21.83
CA ILE A 7 -49.63 27.05 21.90
C ILE A 7 -48.93 27.77 20.74
N GLU A 8 -48.52 29.01 20.96
CA GLU A 8 -47.55 29.66 20.08
C GLU A 8 -46.23 28.83 20.09
N PRO A 9 -45.70 28.46 18.91
CA PRO A 9 -44.42 27.80 18.86
C PRO A 9 -43.34 28.77 19.37
N ALA A 10 -42.71 28.42 20.47
CA ALA A 10 -41.61 29.18 21.04
C ALA A 10 -40.55 29.42 19.95
N ALA A 11 -40.42 30.67 19.52
CA ALA A 11 -39.42 31.07 18.54
C ALA A 11 -38.03 30.69 19.06
N VAL A 12 -37.41 29.70 18.43
CA VAL A 12 -36.02 29.29 18.68
C VAL A 12 -35.14 30.52 18.42
N ARG A 13 -34.83 31.27 19.47
CA ARG A 13 -33.86 32.38 19.41
C ARG A 13 -32.52 31.83 18.97
N ARG A 14 -32.24 31.94 17.67
CA ARG A 14 -30.91 31.70 17.13
C ARG A 14 -29.98 32.76 17.73
N THR A 15 -29.22 32.35 18.77
CA THR A 15 -28.18 33.21 19.31
C THR A 15 -27.18 33.53 18.19
N PRO A 16 -26.88 34.83 17.96
CA PRO A 16 -25.93 35.20 16.92
C PRO A 16 -24.57 34.52 17.24
N ARG A 17 -24.05 33.72 16.32
CA ARG A 17 -22.67 33.12 16.41
C ARG A 17 -21.72 34.31 16.49
N ARG A 18 -21.31 34.70 17.69
CA ARG A 18 -20.26 35.71 17.92
C ARG A 18 -19.02 35.25 17.16
N ARG A 19 -18.69 35.95 16.08
CA ARG A 19 -17.42 35.75 15.36
C ARG A 19 -16.29 36.06 16.34
N ARG A 20 -15.58 35.03 16.77
CA ARG A 20 -14.44 35.19 17.68
C ARG A 20 -13.38 36.03 16.99
N PRO A 21 -12.79 37.03 17.68
CA PRO A 21 -11.79 37.92 17.09
C PRO A 21 -10.61 37.12 16.52
N LEU A 22 -10.10 37.58 15.40
CA LEU A 22 -9.03 36.93 14.62
C LEU A 22 -7.82 36.59 15.48
N MET A 23 -7.51 37.47 16.43
CA MET A 23 -6.39 37.34 17.37
C MET A 23 -6.48 36.08 18.28
N LEU A 24 -7.67 35.71 18.74
CA LEU A 24 -7.89 34.49 19.53
C LEU A 24 -7.79 33.21 18.66
N ARG A 25 -8.05 33.32 17.36
CA ARG A 25 -7.81 32.23 16.41
C ARG A 25 -6.31 31.98 16.18
N ILE A 26 -5.55 33.06 16.02
CA ILE A 26 -4.09 32.99 15.80
C ILE A 26 -3.37 32.44 17.06
N GLN A 27 -3.76 32.90 18.27
CA GLN A 27 -3.18 32.40 19.52
C GLN A 27 -3.48 30.92 19.78
N ARG A 28 -4.69 30.44 19.44
CA ARG A 28 -5.03 29.01 19.55
C ARG A 28 -4.31 28.17 18.50
N ALA A 29 -4.24 28.65 17.26
CA ALA A 29 -3.47 27.99 16.22
C ALA A 29 -1.99 27.86 16.65
N GLY A 30 -1.39 28.90 17.26
CA GLY A 30 -0.01 28.84 17.77
C GLY A 30 0.20 27.78 18.86
N ALA A 31 -0.76 27.63 19.77
CA ALA A 31 -0.72 26.59 20.81
C ALA A 31 -0.88 25.18 20.20
N ASP A 32 -1.79 25.03 19.21
CA ASP A 32 -1.98 23.75 18.52
C ASP A 32 -0.71 23.31 17.78
N TYR A 33 0.00 24.24 17.12
CA TYR A 33 1.29 23.96 16.50
C TYR A 33 2.38 23.55 17.50
N LEU A 34 2.39 24.11 18.71
CA LEU A 34 3.35 23.74 19.75
C LEU A 34 3.24 22.27 20.16
N TYR A 35 2.02 21.71 20.20
CA TYR A 35 1.82 20.29 20.49
C TYR A 35 2.30 19.38 19.35
N ILE A 36 2.25 19.83 18.11
CA ILE A 36 2.67 19.05 16.93
C ILE A 36 4.19 19.21 16.68
N THR A 37 4.80 20.31 17.13
CA THR A 37 6.20 20.62 16.88
C THR A 37 7.18 19.51 17.26
N PRO A 38 7.09 18.85 18.44
CA PRO A 38 8.02 17.79 18.79
C PRO A 38 7.95 16.60 17.82
N ALA A 39 6.73 16.20 17.42
CA ALA A 39 6.54 15.11 16.44
C ALA A 39 7.08 15.50 15.05
N LEU A 40 6.81 16.72 14.60
CA LEU A 40 7.34 17.25 13.34
C LEU A 40 8.86 17.38 13.36
N ALA A 41 9.46 17.79 14.48
CA ALA A 41 10.92 17.88 14.62
C ALA A 41 11.58 16.50 14.49
N VAL A 42 11.05 15.48 15.18
CA VAL A 42 11.53 14.10 15.06
C VAL A 42 11.36 13.60 13.63
N MET A 43 10.20 13.82 13.02
CA MET A 43 9.92 13.41 11.64
C MET A 43 10.87 14.08 10.64
N LEU A 44 11.16 15.38 10.80
CA LEU A 44 12.10 16.10 9.96
C LEU A 44 13.54 15.56 10.11
N ILE A 45 13.99 15.28 11.32
CA ILE A 45 15.33 14.73 11.56
C ILE A 45 15.41 13.30 10.99
N VAL A 46 14.44 12.44 11.28
CA VAL A 46 14.51 11.02 10.94
C VAL A 46 14.21 10.76 9.46
N ILE A 47 13.38 11.57 8.83
CA ILE A 47 12.98 11.37 7.42
C ILE A 47 13.69 12.36 6.49
N ALA A 48 13.63 13.66 6.78
CA ALA A 48 14.12 14.66 5.85
C ALA A 48 15.66 14.68 5.76
N TYR A 49 16.36 14.43 6.88
CA TYR A 49 17.82 14.39 6.86
C TYR A 49 18.39 13.25 6.00
N PRO A 50 17.97 11.97 6.13
CA PRO A 50 18.43 10.91 5.24
C PRO A 50 18.05 11.14 3.77
N VAL A 51 16.88 11.71 3.49
CA VAL A 51 16.47 12.05 2.12
C VAL A 51 17.41 13.14 1.54
N TYR A 52 17.61 14.22 2.28
CA TYR A 52 18.55 15.26 1.89
C TYR A 52 19.96 14.71 1.64
N TYR A 53 20.46 13.89 2.56
CA TYR A 53 21.78 13.28 2.47
C TYR A 53 21.90 12.33 1.27
N THR A 54 20.86 11.56 0.96
CA THR A 54 20.82 10.70 -0.22
C THR A 54 20.87 11.52 -1.51
N VAL A 55 20.08 12.59 -1.59
CA VAL A 55 20.11 13.53 -2.73
C VAL A 55 21.49 14.19 -2.86
N TYR A 56 22.08 14.62 -1.74
CA TYR A 56 23.44 15.18 -1.74
C TYR A 56 24.46 14.17 -2.28
N LEU A 57 24.46 12.93 -1.77
CA LEU A 57 25.37 11.88 -2.20
C LEU A 57 25.19 11.49 -3.67
N SER A 58 24.00 11.64 -4.23
CA SER A 58 23.73 11.30 -5.64
C SER A 58 24.55 12.10 -6.65
N PHE A 59 25.10 13.25 -6.23
CA PHE A 59 25.96 14.08 -7.08
C PHE A 59 27.46 13.70 -6.97
N PHE A 60 27.81 12.73 -6.14
CA PHE A 60 29.18 12.28 -5.95
C PHE A 60 29.38 10.86 -6.47
N ALA A 61 30.57 10.53 -6.94
CA ALA A 61 30.91 9.15 -7.27
C ALA A 61 31.03 8.34 -5.99
N THR A 62 30.29 7.24 -5.90
CA THR A 62 30.34 6.28 -4.80
C THR A 62 31.48 5.30 -5.08
N PRO A 63 32.61 5.32 -4.38
CA PRO A 63 33.67 4.35 -4.58
C PRO A 63 33.20 2.96 -4.10
N PRO A 64 33.72 1.85 -4.71
CA PRO A 64 33.41 0.49 -4.28
C PRO A 64 33.82 0.20 -2.82
N SER A 65 34.80 0.94 -2.30
CA SER A 65 35.22 0.89 -0.89
C SER A 65 34.51 2.01 -0.13
N LEU A 66 33.92 1.69 1.01
CA LEU A 66 33.18 2.59 1.92
C LEU A 66 33.99 3.77 2.51
N SER A 67 35.09 4.20 1.87
CA SER A 67 35.87 5.35 2.29
C SER A 67 35.20 6.65 1.84
N PHE A 68 34.34 7.20 2.69
CA PHE A 68 33.64 8.48 2.45
C PHE A 68 34.59 9.71 2.33
N ALA A 69 35.88 9.54 2.61
CA ALA A 69 36.82 10.65 2.69
C ALA A 69 37.26 11.25 1.34
N LYS A 70 36.99 10.58 0.22
CA LYS A 70 37.41 11.04 -1.12
C LYS A 70 36.37 10.74 -2.18
N MET A 71 35.18 11.31 -2.05
CA MET A 71 34.15 11.22 -3.09
C MET A 71 34.27 12.40 -4.06
N PRO A 72 34.72 12.20 -5.31
CA PRO A 72 34.77 13.29 -6.28
C PRO A 72 33.33 13.68 -6.66
N PHE A 73 33.12 15.00 -6.75
CA PHE A 73 31.86 15.53 -7.28
C PHE A 73 31.76 15.29 -8.79
N ILE A 74 30.72 14.61 -9.23
CA ILE A 74 30.49 14.25 -10.64
C ILE A 74 29.20 14.85 -11.20
N GLY A 75 28.56 15.77 -10.48
CA GLY A 75 27.30 16.39 -10.91
C GLY A 75 26.23 15.36 -11.22
N LEU A 76 25.65 15.40 -12.41
CA LEU A 76 24.60 14.49 -12.85
C LEU A 76 25.11 13.16 -13.44
N GLY A 77 26.39 12.83 -13.28
CA GLY A 77 27.00 11.64 -13.86
C GLY A 77 26.32 10.32 -13.45
N ASN A 78 25.84 10.21 -12.21
CA ASN A 78 25.09 9.05 -11.76
C ASN A 78 23.74 8.93 -12.47
N TYR A 79 23.04 10.04 -12.65
CA TYR A 79 21.74 10.09 -13.31
C TYR A 79 21.84 9.71 -14.78
N THR A 80 22.81 10.30 -15.51
CA THR A 80 23.01 9.98 -16.92
C THR A 80 23.37 8.52 -17.10
N ARG A 81 24.30 7.99 -16.31
CA ARG A 81 24.67 6.56 -16.34
C ARG A 81 23.49 5.63 -16.08
N THR A 82 22.66 5.95 -15.11
CA THR A 82 21.49 5.14 -14.75
C THR A 82 20.45 5.18 -15.87
N LEU A 83 20.07 6.38 -16.33
CA LEU A 83 19.01 6.56 -17.32
C LEU A 83 19.38 6.00 -18.71
N THR A 84 20.69 5.94 -19.04
CA THR A 84 21.15 5.39 -20.32
C THR A 84 21.50 3.90 -20.25
N SER A 85 21.43 3.28 -19.09
CA SER A 85 21.71 1.84 -18.97
C SER A 85 20.54 0.98 -19.47
N ALA A 86 20.85 -0.06 -20.24
CA ALA A 86 19.84 -1.01 -20.70
C ALA A 86 19.07 -1.66 -19.52
N SER A 87 19.81 -2.00 -18.46
CA SER A 87 19.21 -2.54 -17.22
C SER A 87 18.16 -1.62 -16.60
N PHE A 88 18.31 -0.31 -16.69
CA PHE A 88 17.34 0.64 -16.14
C PHE A 88 16.00 0.55 -16.89
N LEU A 89 16.03 0.42 -18.20
CA LEU A 89 14.82 0.30 -19.01
C LEU A 89 14.09 -1.01 -18.72
N ASP A 90 14.82 -2.13 -18.60
CA ASP A 90 14.24 -3.42 -18.27
C ASP A 90 13.63 -3.43 -16.85
N VAL A 91 14.34 -2.88 -15.87
CA VAL A 91 13.84 -2.73 -14.50
C VAL A 91 12.60 -1.83 -14.46
N THR A 92 12.61 -0.72 -15.19
CA THR A 92 11.47 0.20 -15.27
C THR A 92 10.25 -0.49 -15.87
N LYS A 93 10.43 -1.23 -16.98
CA LYS A 93 9.36 -2.01 -17.60
C LYS A 93 8.78 -3.04 -16.63
N ASN A 94 9.64 -3.82 -15.98
CA ASN A 94 9.21 -4.84 -15.03
C ASN A 94 8.49 -4.22 -13.82
N THR A 95 8.96 -3.06 -13.34
CA THR A 95 8.33 -2.31 -12.26
C THR A 95 6.94 -1.82 -12.67
N MET A 96 6.77 -1.32 -13.88
CA MET A 96 5.47 -0.89 -14.39
C MET A 96 4.50 -2.08 -14.52
N ILE A 97 4.95 -3.19 -15.10
CA ILE A 97 4.16 -4.43 -15.19
C ILE A 97 3.75 -4.89 -13.78
N TRP A 98 4.71 -5.00 -12.87
CA TRP A 98 4.46 -5.37 -11.48
C TRP A 98 3.41 -4.47 -10.83
N THR A 99 3.61 -3.15 -10.88
CA THR A 99 2.75 -2.19 -10.20
C THR A 99 1.32 -2.22 -10.76
N VAL A 100 1.19 -2.18 -12.09
CA VAL A 100 -0.12 -2.16 -12.73
C VAL A 100 -0.90 -3.44 -12.47
N PHE A 101 -0.29 -4.60 -12.73
CA PHE A 101 -1.00 -5.87 -12.59
C PHE A 101 -1.25 -6.26 -11.15
N SER A 102 -0.28 -6.04 -10.23
CA SER A 102 -0.49 -6.31 -8.81
C SER A 102 -1.61 -5.45 -8.23
N THR A 103 -1.61 -4.15 -8.52
CA THR A 103 -2.64 -3.24 -8.03
C THR A 103 -4.00 -3.57 -8.62
N LEU A 104 -4.08 -3.77 -9.94
CA LEU A 104 -5.32 -4.06 -10.64
C LEU A 104 -5.97 -5.36 -10.12
N PHE A 105 -5.20 -6.46 -10.07
CA PHE A 105 -5.74 -7.73 -9.63
C PHE A 105 -6.06 -7.76 -8.14
N SER A 106 -5.24 -7.12 -7.28
CA SER A 106 -5.57 -6.98 -5.85
C SER A 106 -6.86 -6.19 -5.65
N PHE A 107 -7.05 -5.11 -6.43
CA PHE A 107 -8.27 -4.32 -6.39
C PHE A 107 -9.48 -5.12 -6.87
N VAL A 108 -9.40 -5.78 -8.03
CA VAL A 108 -10.51 -6.56 -8.61
C VAL A 108 -10.93 -7.71 -7.69
N LEU A 109 -9.96 -8.47 -7.17
CA LEU A 109 -10.24 -9.56 -6.22
C LEU A 109 -10.77 -9.03 -4.89
N GLY A 110 -10.16 -7.95 -4.37
CA GLY A 110 -10.62 -7.29 -3.15
C GLY A 110 -12.02 -6.73 -3.28
N PHE A 111 -12.36 -6.13 -4.43
CA PHE A 111 -13.69 -5.61 -4.71
C PHE A 111 -14.73 -6.73 -4.82
N GLY A 112 -14.42 -7.79 -5.56
CA GLY A 112 -15.28 -8.97 -5.64
C GLY A 112 -15.55 -9.59 -4.28
N ALA A 113 -14.51 -9.76 -3.46
CA ALA A 113 -14.62 -10.26 -2.09
C ALA A 113 -15.42 -9.31 -1.19
N ALA A 114 -15.23 -7.99 -1.30
CA ALA A 114 -16.00 -7.00 -0.56
C ALA A 114 -17.48 -7.03 -0.91
N LEU A 115 -17.84 -7.14 -2.20
CA LEU A 115 -19.23 -7.29 -2.63
C LEU A 115 -19.86 -8.57 -2.10
N ALA A 116 -19.14 -9.70 -2.14
CA ALA A 116 -19.62 -10.97 -1.59
C ALA A 116 -19.85 -10.87 -0.08
N LEU A 117 -18.89 -10.27 0.65
CA LEU A 117 -18.97 -10.07 2.10
C LEU A 117 -19.91 -8.93 2.52
N ASN A 118 -20.38 -8.10 1.62
CA ASN A 118 -21.36 -7.07 1.96
C ASN A 118 -22.77 -7.66 2.16
N ARG A 119 -23.01 -8.86 1.64
CA ARG A 119 -24.27 -9.59 1.84
C ARG A 119 -24.29 -10.29 3.20
N GLU A 120 -25.47 -10.43 3.78
CA GLU A 120 -25.67 -11.22 5.00
C GLU A 120 -25.80 -12.70 4.65
N PHE A 121 -24.92 -13.54 5.22
CA PHE A 121 -25.00 -15.00 5.11
C PHE A 121 -24.38 -15.67 6.33
N VAL A 122 -24.78 -16.93 6.57
CA VAL A 122 -24.27 -17.73 7.69
C VAL A 122 -22.78 -18.03 7.48
N GLY A 123 -21.95 -17.76 8.49
CA GLY A 123 -20.50 -17.98 8.39
C GLY A 123 -19.71 -16.81 7.81
N ARG A 124 -20.33 -15.66 7.51
CA ARG A 124 -19.65 -14.45 7.00
C ARG A 124 -18.39 -14.08 7.79
N GLY A 125 -18.47 -14.16 9.12
CA GLY A 125 -17.31 -13.83 10.00
C GLY A 125 -16.15 -14.79 9.80
N LEU A 126 -16.42 -16.09 9.65
CA LEU A 126 -15.38 -17.09 9.39
C LEU A 126 -14.74 -16.88 8.01
N VAL A 127 -15.54 -16.69 6.96
CA VAL A 127 -15.03 -16.42 5.60
C VAL A 127 -14.15 -15.17 5.59
N ARG A 128 -14.58 -14.08 6.25
CA ARG A 128 -13.77 -12.86 6.41
C ARG A 128 -12.46 -13.15 7.13
N GLY A 129 -12.49 -13.92 8.21
CA GLY A 129 -11.29 -14.30 8.96
C GLY A 129 -10.29 -15.08 8.09
N VAL A 130 -10.76 -16.08 7.35
CA VAL A 130 -9.92 -16.88 6.45
C VAL A 130 -9.33 -16.03 5.32
N MET A 131 -10.13 -15.13 4.72
CA MET A 131 -9.63 -14.22 3.68
C MET A 131 -8.58 -13.22 4.18
N LEU A 132 -8.52 -12.95 5.49
CA LEU A 132 -7.52 -12.07 6.09
C LEU A 132 -6.18 -12.74 6.37
N VAL A 133 -6.13 -14.07 6.40
CA VAL A 133 -4.92 -14.84 6.71
C VAL A 133 -3.71 -14.41 5.87
N PRO A 134 -3.81 -14.24 4.54
CA PRO A 134 -2.68 -13.84 3.71
C PRO A 134 -2.06 -12.50 4.16
N TYR A 135 -2.90 -11.56 4.54
CA TYR A 135 -2.45 -10.22 4.93
C TYR A 135 -1.70 -10.22 6.27
N VAL A 136 -2.12 -11.07 7.21
CA VAL A 136 -1.52 -11.15 8.56
C VAL A 136 -0.19 -11.89 8.56
N ILE A 137 0.02 -12.84 7.63
CA ILE A 137 1.28 -13.58 7.52
C ILE A 137 2.44 -12.63 7.20
N SER A 138 3.58 -12.79 7.88
CA SER A 138 4.78 -11.99 7.57
C SER A 138 5.22 -12.19 6.12
N ALA A 139 5.75 -11.14 5.48
CA ALA A 139 6.21 -11.21 4.09
C ALA A 139 7.31 -12.29 3.90
N VAL A 140 8.18 -12.44 4.90
CA VAL A 140 9.24 -13.45 4.87
C VAL A 140 8.66 -14.86 4.91
N SER A 141 7.71 -15.12 5.81
CA SER A 141 7.05 -16.43 5.90
C SER A 141 6.29 -16.76 4.62
N ALA A 142 5.55 -15.79 4.08
CA ALA A 142 4.85 -15.94 2.81
C ALA A 142 5.82 -16.28 1.66
N ALA A 143 6.96 -15.59 1.58
CA ALA A 143 7.96 -15.85 0.54
C ALA A 143 8.51 -17.28 0.61
N TYR A 144 8.80 -17.80 1.82
CA TYR A 144 9.27 -19.20 1.97
C TYR A 144 8.18 -20.21 1.60
N VAL A 145 6.94 -20.00 2.01
CA VAL A 145 5.82 -20.89 1.66
C VAL A 145 5.63 -20.94 0.14
N TRP A 146 5.58 -19.78 -0.52
CA TRP A 146 5.40 -19.71 -1.97
C TRP A 146 6.61 -20.26 -2.74
N ARG A 147 7.85 -20.05 -2.25
CA ARG A 147 9.04 -20.67 -2.82
C ARG A 147 8.96 -22.20 -2.80
N TRP A 148 8.42 -22.77 -1.73
CA TRP A 148 8.15 -24.20 -1.64
C TRP A 148 7.07 -24.67 -2.60
N LEU A 149 5.96 -23.94 -2.69
CA LEU A 149 4.86 -24.26 -3.59
C LEU A 149 5.28 -24.19 -5.07
N TYR A 150 6.18 -23.27 -5.42
CA TYR A 150 6.70 -23.05 -6.77
C TYR A 150 7.97 -23.86 -7.09
N HIS A 151 8.43 -24.70 -6.17
CA HIS A 151 9.67 -25.44 -6.42
C HIS A 151 9.56 -26.33 -7.65
N SER A 152 10.61 -26.37 -8.50
CA SER A 152 10.62 -27.09 -9.77
C SER A 152 10.46 -28.60 -9.63
N ASP A 153 11.07 -29.20 -8.60
CA ASP A 153 11.14 -30.66 -8.45
C ASP A 153 10.01 -31.24 -7.60
N PHE A 154 9.60 -30.54 -6.53
CA PHE A 154 8.60 -31.02 -5.56
C PHE A 154 7.46 -30.04 -5.27
N GLY A 155 7.40 -28.92 -6.02
CA GLY A 155 6.37 -27.91 -5.82
C GLY A 155 4.98 -28.40 -6.19
N VAL A 156 4.03 -28.19 -5.29
CA VAL A 156 2.64 -28.66 -5.46
C VAL A 156 1.97 -28.02 -6.66
N ILE A 157 2.26 -26.73 -6.96
CA ILE A 157 1.61 -26.02 -8.06
C ILE A 157 2.09 -26.54 -9.42
N GLY A 158 3.38 -26.85 -9.55
CA GLY A 158 3.94 -27.49 -10.74
C GLY A 158 3.37 -28.88 -10.97
N ALA A 159 3.28 -29.70 -9.92
CA ALA A 159 2.67 -31.03 -9.99
C ALA A 159 1.17 -30.98 -10.37
N LEU A 160 0.42 -30.03 -9.83
CA LEU A 160 -0.99 -29.81 -10.17
C LEU A 160 -1.17 -29.41 -11.63
N SER A 161 -0.27 -28.62 -12.22
CA SER A 161 -0.38 -28.22 -13.62
C SER A 161 -0.32 -29.43 -14.56
N VAL A 162 0.50 -30.43 -14.23
CA VAL A 162 0.58 -31.69 -14.97
C VAL A 162 -0.63 -32.59 -14.70
N ALA A 163 -1.01 -32.73 -13.43
CA ALA A 163 -2.15 -33.58 -13.04
C ALA A 163 -3.49 -33.12 -13.65
N LEU A 164 -3.65 -31.81 -13.86
CA LEU A 164 -4.81 -31.21 -14.52
C LEU A 164 -4.70 -31.18 -16.05
N GLY A 165 -3.62 -31.70 -16.64
CA GLY A 165 -3.41 -31.72 -18.09
C GLY A 165 -3.17 -30.34 -18.71
N ILE A 166 -2.77 -29.34 -17.90
CA ILE A 166 -2.49 -27.98 -18.37
C ILE A 166 -1.13 -27.95 -19.09
N THR A 167 -0.17 -28.73 -18.60
CA THR A 167 1.17 -28.85 -19.17
C THR A 167 1.64 -30.29 -19.13
N ASP A 168 2.53 -30.66 -20.08
CA ASP A 168 3.14 -32.00 -20.10
C ASP A 168 4.24 -32.17 -19.05
N LYS A 169 4.81 -31.07 -18.57
CA LYS A 169 5.90 -31.04 -17.57
C LYS A 169 5.59 -29.99 -16.52
N PRO A 170 6.10 -30.13 -15.27
CA PRO A 170 5.96 -29.11 -14.24
C PRO A 170 6.47 -27.75 -14.73
N ILE A 171 5.69 -26.71 -14.48
CA ILE A 171 6.05 -25.33 -14.82
C ILE A 171 7.19 -24.88 -13.90
N ILE A 172 8.26 -24.33 -14.51
CA ILE A 172 9.35 -23.68 -13.77
C ILE A 172 8.93 -22.24 -13.49
N PHE A 173 8.53 -21.95 -12.25
CA PHE A 173 7.96 -20.64 -11.88
C PHE A 173 9.01 -19.59 -11.56
N LEU A 174 10.11 -19.95 -10.88
CA LEU A 174 11.05 -18.96 -10.32
C LEU A 174 12.39 -18.88 -11.08
N ASP A 175 12.74 -19.92 -11.84
CA ASP A 175 14.02 -20.00 -12.54
C ASP A 175 13.92 -19.72 -14.05
N ASP A 176 12.74 -19.29 -14.53
CA ASP A 176 12.51 -18.86 -15.92
C ASP A 176 12.12 -17.39 -15.95
N VAL A 177 12.79 -16.61 -16.82
CA VAL A 177 12.60 -15.17 -16.98
C VAL A 177 11.17 -14.79 -17.36
N ASN A 178 10.47 -15.67 -18.11
CA ASN A 178 9.11 -15.41 -18.59
C ASN A 178 8.05 -15.68 -17.51
N THR A 179 8.32 -16.57 -16.57
CA THR A 179 7.36 -17.02 -15.56
C THR A 179 7.58 -16.36 -14.18
N VAL A 180 8.80 -15.93 -13.88
CA VAL A 180 9.14 -15.37 -12.56
C VAL A 180 8.32 -14.14 -12.21
N LEU A 181 8.20 -13.17 -13.12
CA LEU A 181 7.46 -11.93 -12.84
C LEU A 181 5.96 -12.18 -12.64
N PRO A 182 5.25 -12.92 -13.52
CA PRO A 182 3.87 -13.32 -13.27
C PRO A 182 3.68 -14.09 -11.97
N SER A 183 4.58 -15.02 -11.65
CA SER A 183 4.50 -15.82 -10.42
C SER A 183 4.58 -14.95 -9.17
N LEU A 184 5.49 -13.99 -9.15
CA LEU A 184 5.64 -13.04 -8.06
C LEU A 184 4.44 -12.10 -7.96
N ILE A 185 3.83 -11.69 -9.09
CA ILE A 185 2.60 -10.90 -9.10
C ILE A 185 1.46 -11.67 -8.42
N VAL A 186 1.29 -12.96 -8.73
CA VAL A 186 0.28 -13.82 -8.08
C VAL A 186 0.46 -13.86 -6.57
N VAL A 187 1.70 -14.02 -6.09
CA VAL A 187 2.01 -14.03 -4.65
C VAL A 187 1.64 -12.68 -4.01
N ASN A 188 2.01 -11.58 -4.66
CA ASN A 188 1.72 -10.25 -4.16
C ASN A 188 0.21 -9.97 -4.12
N VAL A 189 -0.50 -10.34 -5.18
CA VAL A 189 -1.97 -10.22 -5.24
C VAL A 189 -2.63 -11.01 -4.13
N TRP A 190 -2.22 -12.27 -3.92
CA TRP A 190 -2.72 -13.11 -2.83
C TRP A 190 -2.50 -12.47 -1.46
N LYS A 191 -1.37 -11.81 -1.26
CA LYS A 191 -1.04 -11.16 0.00
C LYS A 191 -1.81 -9.85 0.21
N GLU A 192 -2.03 -9.07 -0.83
CA GLU A 192 -2.52 -7.68 -0.72
C GLU A 192 -4.03 -7.53 -0.97
N PHE A 193 -4.70 -8.47 -1.68
CA PHE A 193 -6.13 -8.35 -1.94
C PHE A 193 -7.00 -8.23 -0.67
N PRO A 194 -6.63 -8.84 0.50
CA PRO A 194 -7.47 -8.70 1.69
C PRO A 194 -7.49 -7.28 2.25
N PHE A 195 -6.41 -6.53 2.08
CA PHE A 195 -6.36 -5.12 2.45
C PHE A 195 -7.35 -4.31 1.60
N ALA A 196 -7.31 -4.50 0.27
CA ALA A 196 -8.26 -3.88 -0.64
C ALA A 196 -9.71 -4.27 -0.28
N MET A 197 -9.94 -5.54 0.02
CA MET A 197 -11.24 -6.06 0.47
C MET A 197 -11.76 -5.32 1.71
N ILE A 198 -10.96 -5.15 2.75
CA ILE A 198 -11.39 -4.47 3.99
C ILE A 198 -11.73 -3.00 3.70
N MET A 199 -10.86 -2.30 2.98
CA MET A 199 -11.06 -0.88 2.69
C MET A 199 -12.31 -0.64 1.86
N LEU A 200 -12.53 -1.47 0.83
CA LEU A 200 -13.72 -1.39 -0.01
C LEU A 200 -14.99 -1.81 0.74
N LEU A 201 -14.92 -2.85 1.56
CA LEU A 201 -16.06 -3.27 2.38
C LEU A 201 -16.47 -2.18 3.39
N ALA A 202 -15.51 -1.52 4.03
CA ALA A 202 -15.79 -0.39 4.91
C ALA A 202 -16.46 0.76 4.14
N GLY A 203 -15.98 1.07 2.93
CA GLY A 203 -16.61 2.06 2.05
C GLY A 203 -18.03 1.70 1.67
N LEU A 204 -18.29 0.45 1.27
CA LEU A 204 -19.63 -0.02 0.90
C LEU A 204 -20.64 0.07 2.04
N GLN A 205 -20.20 -0.10 3.29
CA GLN A 205 -21.06 0.02 4.48
C GLN A 205 -21.43 1.45 4.84
N THR A 206 -20.79 2.46 4.25
CA THR A 206 -21.11 3.88 4.46
C THR A 206 -22.12 4.43 3.45
N VAL A 207 -22.39 3.67 2.39
CA VAL A 207 -23.39 4.04 1.37
C VAL A 207 -24.75 3.54 1.84
N PRO A 208 -25.76 4.43 1.96
CA PRO A 208 -27.11 4.09 2.42
C PRO A 208 -27.85 3.18 1.42
#